data_81b04fe21e901c4a8711d4bf4c9ccd14
#
_entry.id   81b04fe21e901c4a8711d4bf4c9ccd14
#
_cell.length_a   1.000
_cell.length_b   1.000
_cell.length_c   1.000
_cell.angle_alpha   90.00
_cell.angle_beta   90.00
_cell.angle_gamma   90.00
#
_symmetry.space_group_name_H-M   'P 1'
#
loop_
_entity.id
_entity.type
_entity.pdbx_description
1 polymer ?
#
loop_
_entity_poly.entity_id
_entity_poly.type
_entity_poly.pdbx_seq_one_letter_code
_entity_poly.pdbx_strand_id
1 'polypeptide(L)'
;MSKRLFLLAALALPIGACATAAPRVEVTRFHLGNPARSGTVTVEEMPGNPDVSLEFRTYAGAVSQEFQRVGFTAAGESAGSGAQSDYVALVSFSRSFRPSGVDRSSDRPVSVGVGGGVGSGGGRRGGTFGGLGLGVGINLSGKPKDVVTTQLHIQLRRRSDSTAIWEGRASTQAKQGSAAAQPAAAAQKLAAALIGGYPGESGRTITVK
;
A
#
# COMPACT_ATOMS: atom_id res chain seq x y z
N MET A 1 19.93 -57.93 28.65
CA MET A 1 19.38 -57.37 27.41
C MET A 1 18.92 -55.94 27.71
N SER A 2 19.78 -54.94 27.45
CA SER A 2 19.54 -53.52 27.82
C SER A 2 18.93 -52.76 26.64
N LYS A 3 17.68 -52.29 26.79
CA LYS A 3 17.01 -51.44 25.82
C LYS A 3 17.48 -49.99 26.03
N ARG A 4 18.30 -49.48 25.13
CA ARG A 4 18.69 -48.05 25.09
C ARG A 4 17.60 -47.26 24.40
N LEU A 5 16.86 -46.49 25.20
CA LEU A 5 15.83 -45.56 24.73
C LEU A 5 16.54 -44.26 24.32
N PHE A 6 16.62 -43.96 23.03
CA PHE A 6 17.12 -42.70 22.49
C PHE A 6 16.01 -41.64 22.55
N LEU A 7 16.17 -40.68 23.44
CA LEU A 7 15.31 -39.53 23.58
C LEU A 7 15.80 -38.44 22.57
N LEU A 8 15.13 -38.32 21.43
CA LEU A 8 15.35 -37.25 20.46
C LEU A 8 14.56 -36.00 20.94
N ALA A 9 15.25 -35.09 21.61
CA ALA A 9 14.70 -33.76 21.93
C ALA A 9 14.72 -32.89 20.67
N ALA A 10 13.57 -32.72 20.03
CA ALA A 10 13.40 -31.81 18.93
C ALA A 10 13.39 -30.36 19.46
N LEU A 11 14.46 -29.63 19.19
CA LEU A 11 14.62 -28.20 19.52
C LEU A 11 13.80 -27.37 18.51
N ALA A 12 12.55 -27.04 18.84
CA ALA A 12 11.71 -26.14 18.06
C ALA A 12 12.15 -24.68 18.29
N LEU A 13 12.90 -24.14 17.35
CA LEU A 13 13.22 -22.71 17.31
C LEU A 13 11.97 -21.91 16.92
N PRO A 14 11.49 -20.97 17.74
CA PRO A 14 10.41 -20.07 17.32
C PRO A 14 10.99 -19.08 16.29
N ILE A 15 10.62 -19.24 15.02
CA ILE A 15 10.87 -18.25 13.99
C ILE A 15 9.92 -17.08 14.28
N GLY A 16 10.41 -16.08 15.02
CA GLY A 16 9.73 -14.82 15.25
C GLY A 16 9.63 -14.04 13.93
N ALA A 17 8.56 -14.27 13.17
CA ALA A 17 8.22 -13.45 12.04
C ALA A 17 7.89 -12.05 12.56
N CYS A 18 8.78 -11.08 12.33
CA CYS A 18 8.47 -9.67 12.51
C CYS A 18 7.34 -9.30 11.53
N ALA A 19 6.10 -9.37 11.99
CA ALA A 19 4.94 -8.92 11.23
C ALA A 19 4.99 -7.40 11.13
N THR A 20 5.58 -6.89 10.06
CA THR A 20 5.43 -5.48 9.69
C THR A 20 3.95 -5.23 9.42
N ALA A 21 3.34 -4.30 10.17
CA ALA A 21 1.95 -3.94 9.99
C ALA A 21 1.67 -3.61 8.51
N ALA A 22 0.67 -4.27 7.93
CA ALA A 22 0.30 -4.03 6.54
C ALA A 22 -0.10 -2.56 6.35
N PRO A 23 0.32 -1.89 5.27
CA PRO A 23 -0.09 -0.51 5.01
C PRO A 23 -1.61 -0.38 4.98
N ARG A 24 -2.14 0.70 5.53
CA ARG A 24 -3.56 1.01 5.49
C ARG A 24 -3.95 1.50 4.09
N VAL A 25 -5.20 1.26 3.72
CA VAL A 25 -5.78 1.75 2.46
C VAL A 25 -6.92 2.70 2.79
N GLU A 26 -6.87 3.91 2.28
CA GLU A 26 -7.98 4.86 2.31
C GLU A 26 -8.84 4.62 1.07
N VAL A 27 -10.14 4.46 1.26
CA VAL A 27 -11.09 4.12 0.20
C VAL A 27 -12.26 5.09 0.25
N THR A 28 -12.59 5.68 -0.91
CA THR A 28 -13.78 6.50 -1.11
C THR A 28 -14.56 5.95 -2.30
N ARG A 29 -15.88 5.84 -2.17
CA ARG A 29 -16.76 5.32 -3.21
C ARG A 29 -17.91 6.28 -3.45
N PHE A 30 -18.38 6.38 -4.70
CA PHE A 30 -19.52 7.15 -5.12
C PHE A 30 -20.40 6.32 -6.02
N HIS A 31 -21.72 6.38 -5.84
CA HIS A 31 -22.68 5.77 -6.73
C HIS A 31 -24.06 6.45 -6.59
N LEU A 32 -24.86 6.34 -7.64
CA LEU A 32 -26.24 6.78 -7.64
C LEU A 32 -27.16 5.58 -7.43
N GLY A 33 -28.06 5.70 -6.46
CA GLY A 33 -29.06 4.68 -6.20
C GLY A 33 -28.46 3.31 -5.86
N ASN A 34 -28.97 2.27 -6.49
CA ASN A 34 -28.53 0.88 -6.32
C ASN A 34 -27.78 0.41 -7.58
N PRO A 35 -26.45 0.50 -7.64
CA PRO A 35 -25.70 0.07 -8.80
C PRO A 35 -25.82 -1.44 -9.02
N ALA A 36 -25.62 -1.87 -10.28
CA ALA A 36 -25.69 -3.28 -10.67
C ALA A 36 -24.72 -4.14 -9.86
N ARG A 37 -25.14 -5.33 -9.45
CA ARG A 37 -24.34 -6.27 -8.65
C ARG A 37 -23.88 -7.50 -9.43
N SER A 38 -24.21 -7.57 -10.72
CA SER A 38 -23.84 -8.65 -11.62
C SER A 38 -23.86 -8.16 -13.06
N GLY A 39 -23.33 -8.96 -13.97
CA GLY A 39 -23.23 -8.69 -15.38
C GLY A 39 -21.80 -8.91 -15.88
N THR A 40 -21.59 -8.76 -17.17
CA THR A 40 -20.27 -8.89 -17.78
C THR A 40 -19.51 -7.57 -17.69
N VAL A 41 -18.24 -7.61 -17.29
CA VAL A 41 -17.37 -6.43 -17.18
C VAL A 41 -16.07 -6.61 -17.96
N THR A 42 -15.68 -5.60 -18.71
CA THR A 42 -14.34 -5.47 -19.30
C THR A 42 -13.56 -4.40 -18.54
N VAL A 43 -12.29 -4.65 -18.29
CA VAL A 43 -11.39 -3.67 -17.65
C VAL A 43 -10.58 -2.97 -18.77
N GLU A 44 -10.71 -1.66 -18.82
CA GLU A 44 -10.03 -0.81 -19.82
C GLU A 44 -9.25 0.31 -19.11
N GLU A 45 -8.20 0.80 -19.75
CA GLU A 45 -7.45 1.95 -19.23
C GLU A 45 -8.27 3.22 -19.39
N MET A 46 -8.20 4.08 -18.35
CA MET A 46 -8.90 5.38 -18.40
C MET A 46 -8.26 6.25 -19.49
N PRO A 47 -9.07 6.95 -20.32
CA PRO A 47 -8.54 7.79 -21.38
C PRO A 47 -7.52 8.82 -20.89
N GLY A 48 -6.45 9.02 -21.63
CA GLY A 48 -5.35 9.95 -21.29
C GLY A 48 -3.96 9.32 -21.32
N ASN A 49 -3.87 7.98 -21.43
CA ASN A 49 -2.63 7.28 -21.68
C ASN A 49 -2.72 6.59 -23.06
N PRO A 50 -1.93 7.01 -24.07
CA PRO A 50 -2.05 6.49 -25.44
C PRO A 50 -1.57 5.05 -25.59
N ASP A 51 -0.72 4.57 -24.67
CA ASP A 51 -0.10 3.26 -24.75
C ASP A 51 -0.56 2.37 -23.60
N VAL A 52 -1.27 1.28 -23.90
CA VAL A 52 -1.59 0.24 -22.92
C VAL A 52 -0.30 -0.43 -22.47
N SER A 53 0.20 -0.01 -21.32
CA SER A 53 1.46 -0.52 -20.79
C SER A 53 1.34 -1.97 -20.30
N LEU A 54 2.46 -2.71 -20.33
CA LEU A 54 2.53 -4.04 -19.69
C LEU A 54 2.20 -3.97 -18.19
N GLU A 55 2.52 -2.85 -17.55
CA GLU A 55 2.21 -2.56 -16.17
C GLU A 55 0.69 -2.50 -15.96
N PHE A 56 -0.05 -1.82 -16.84
CA PHE A 56 -1.50 -1.76 -16.79
C PHE A 56 -2.15 -3.15 -16.84
N ARG A 57 -1.64 -4.07 -17.65
CA ARG A 57 -2.18 -5.45 -17.73
C ARG A 57 -2.14 -6.15 -16.37
N THR A 58 -1.09 -5.92 -15.59
CA THR A 58 -0.97 -6.46 -14.23
C THR A 58 -2.06 -5.91 -13.31
N TYR A 59 -2.35 -4.61 -13.43
CA TYR A 59 -3.39 -3.95 -12.61
C TYR A 59 -4.79 -4.34 -13.06
N ALA A 60 -5.02 -4.42 -14.36
CA ALA A 60 -6.30 -4.86 -14.94
C ALA A 60 -6.66 -6.28 -14.48
N GLY A 61 -5.68 -7.18 -14.41
CA GLY A 61 -5.88 -8.53 -13.88
C GLY A 61 -6.35 -8.54 -12.42
N ALA A 62 -5.73 -7.73 -11.55
CA ALA A 62 -6.14 -7.62 -10.15
C ALA A 62 -7.56 -7.05 -10.01
N VAL A 63 -7.90 -6.02 -10.77
CA VAL A 63 -9.24 -5.41 -10.78
C VAL A 63 -10.29 -6.39 -11.31
N SER A 64 -10.01 -7.08 -12.41
CA SER A 64 -10.91 -8.09 -12.98
C SER A 64 -11.21 -9.22 -11.99
N GLN A 65 -10.21 -9.71 -11.29
CA GLN A 65 -10.35 -10.74 -10.27
C GLN A 65 -11.27 -10.29 -9.12
N GLU A 66 -11.13 -9.05 -8.67
CA GLU A 66 -11.98 -8.54 -7.58
C GLU A 66 -13.43 -8.29 -8.03
N PHE A 67 -13.66 -7.83 -9.28
CA PHE A 67 -15.02 -7.75 -9.81
C PHE A 67 -15.69 -9.12 -9.88
N GLN A 68 -14.95 -10.18 -10.23
CA GLN A 68 -15.48 -11.54 -10.21
C GLN A 68 -15.88 -11.98 -8.80
N ARG A 69 -15.11 -11.64 -7.79
CA ARG A 69 -15.43 -11.95 -6.38
C ARG A 69 -16.71 -11.31 -5.89
N VAL A 70 -17.06 -10.14 -6.40
CA VAL A 70 -18.28 -9.42 -6.00
C VAL A 70 -19.47 -9.68 -6.91
N GLY A 71 -19.37 -10.65 -7.85
CA GLY A 71 -20.49 -11.18 -8.61
C GLY A 71 -20.55 -10.79 -10.09
N PHE A 72 -19.54 -10.09 -10.64
CA PHE A 72 -19.43 -9.83 -12.06
C PHE A 72 -18.73 -11.00 -12.77
N THR A 73 -18.97 -11.10 -14.08
CA THR A 73 -18.27 -12.04 -14.96
C THR A 73 -17.28 -11.26 -15.82
N ALA A 74 -16.01 -11.66 -15.83
CA ALA A 74 -15.06 -11.06 -16.77
C ALA A 74 -15.51 -11.39 -18.20
N ALA A 75 -15.66 -10.37 -19.03
CA ALA A 75 -15.79 -10.58 -20.47
C ALA A 75 -14.41 -11.04 -20.95
N GLY A 76 -14.29 -12.33 -21.24
CA GLY A 76 -13.02 -12.91 -21.68
C GLY A 76 -12.59 -12.34 -23.02
N GLU A 77 -11.27 -12.40 -23.29
CA GLU A 77 -10.69 -12.18 -24.62
C GLU A 77 -11.25 -13.17 -25.69
N SER A 78 -12.06 -14.13 -25.27
CA SER A 78 -12.79 -15.07 -26.11
C SER A 78 -14.01 -14.45 -26.82
N ALA A 79 -14.22 -13.14 -26.76
CA ALA A 79 -15.22 -12.46 -27.57
C ALA A 79 -14.83 -12.39 -29.05
N GLY A 80 -14.38 -13.50 -29.62
CA GLY A 80 -14.45 -13.74 -31.08
C GLY A 80 -15.89 -13.78 -31.60
N SER A 81 -16.87 -13.49 -30.74
CA SER A 81 -18.30 -13.47 -31.03
C SER A 81 -18.94 -12.12 -30.74
N GLY A 82 -18.33 -10.97 -31.03
CA GLY A 82 -19.02 -9.68 -31.10
C GLY A 82 -19.86 -9.25 -29.86
N ALA A 83 -19.94 -10.05 -28.83
CA ALA A 83 -20.69 -9.75 -27.61
C ALA A 83 -19.91 -8.76 -26.75
N GLN A 84 -20.35 -7.51 -26.77
CA GLN A 84 -19.80 -6.49 -25.88
C GLN A 84 -20.23 -6.76 -24.45
N SER A 85 -19.32 -6.48 -23.49
CA SER A 85 -19.67 -6.55 -22.06
C SER A 85 -20.76 -5.54 -21.69
N ASP A 86 -21.55 -5.85 -20.66
CA ASP A 86 -22.58 -4.95 -20.14
C ASP A 86 -21.98 -3.68 -19.53
N TYR A 87 -20.80 -3.83 -18.93
CA TYR A 87 -20.10 -2.75 -18.23
C TYR A 87 -18.63 -2.65 -18.65
N VAL A 88 -18.11 -1.44 -18.52
CA VAL A 88 -16.70 -1.11 -18.68
C VAL A 88 -16.19 -0.53 -17.37
N ALA A 89 -15.17 -1.15 -16.81
CA ALA A 89 -14.42 -0.60 -15.70
C ALA A 89 -13.20 0.17 -16.25
N LEU A 90 -13.30 1.50 -16.30
CA LEU A 90 -12.19 2.36 -16.65
C LEU A 90 -11.27 2.51 -15.43
N VAL A 91 -10.01 2.17 -15.58
CA VAL A 91 -9.03 2.10 -14.50
C VAL A 91 -7.87 3.05 -14.76
N SER A 92 -7.50 3.80 -13.73
CA SER A 92 -6.27 4.57 -13.69
C SER A 92 -5.47 4.17 -12.46
N PHE A 93 -4.18 3.93 -12.65
CA PHE A 93 -3.23 3.59 -11.60
C PHE A 93 -2.07 4.59 -11.62
N SER A 94 -1.81 5.23 -10.49
CA SER A 94 -0.76 6.22 -10.39
C SER A 94 0.13 5.99 -9.17
N ARG A 95 1.40 6.33 -9.30
CA ARG A 95 2.40 6.22 -8.25
C ARG A 95 3.16 7.53 -8.12
N SER A 96 3.28 8.03 -6.91
CA SER A 96 4.07 9.21 -6.59
C SER A 96 5.09 8.88 -5.50
N PHE A 97 6.26 9.48 -5.63
CA PHE A 97 7.37 9.32 -4.69
C PHE A 97 7.48 10.59 -3.87
N ARG A 98 7.43 10.45 -2.55
CA ARG A 98 7.69 11.56 -1.64
C ARG A 98 8.97 11.26 -0.88
N PRO A 99 10.02 12.10 -1.04
CA PRO A 99 11.20 12.01 -0.19
C PRO A 99 10.77 12.19 1.27
N SER A 100 11.14 11.23 2.14
CA SER A 100 10.90 11.38 3.56
C SER A 100 11.94 12.34 4.11
N GLY A 101 11.51 13.60 4.34
CA GLY A 101 12.20 14.60 5.14
C GLY A 101 13.60 14.92 4.68
N VAL A 102 13.73 15.82 3.73
CA VAL A 102 14.94 16.61 3.60
C VAL A 102 14.84 17.75 4.61
N ASP A 103 15.12 17.48 5.86
CA ASP A 103 15.72 18.48 6.71
C ASP A 103 17.11 18.73 6.12
N ARG A 104 17.27 19.83 5.39
CA ARG A 104 18.52 20.25 4.74
C ARG A 104 19.68 20.50 5.72
N SER A 105 19.49 20.20 6.98
CA SER A 105 20.48 20.40 8.05
C SER A 105 21.24 19.14 8.50
N SER A 106 20.91 17.93 7.99
CA SER A 106 21.52 16.69 8.49
C SER A 106 22.17 15.81 7.43
N ASP A 107 22.69 16.42 6.34
CA ASP A 107 23.50 15.68 5.34
C ASP A 107 24.94 15.35 5.84
N ARG A 108 25.18 15.48 7.15
CA ARG A 108 26.43 15.06 7.78
C ARG A 108 26.18 13.81 8.63
N PRO A 109 26.69 12.64 8.22
CA PRO A 109 26.55 11.40 8.99
C PRO A 109 27.35 11.43 10.32
N VAL A 110 28.10 12.47 10.57
CA VAL A 110 28.86 12.67 11.78
C VAL A 110 28.73 14.11 12.22
N SER A 111 27.98 14.38 13.28
CA SER A 111 28.01 15.67 13.97
C SER A 111 28.99 15.59 15.13
N VAL A 112 30.16 16.24 14.99
CA VAL A 112 31.04 16.49 16.12
C VAL A 112 30.55 17.75 16.82
N GLY A 113 29.72 17.56 17.83
CA GLY A 113 29.24 18.64 18.70
C GLY A 113 30.22 18.87 19.83
N VAL A 114 30.99 19.97 19.79
CA VAL A 114 31.63 20.52 21.00
C VAL A 114 30.55 21.31 21.74
N GLY A 115 29.77 20.63 22.56
CA GLY A 115 28.75 21.25 23.39
C GLY A 115 29.25 21.42 24.82
N GLY A 116 29.71 22.60 25.15
CA GLY A 116 29.85 23.03 26.55
C GLY A 116 28.48 23.36 27.11
N GLY A 117 27.73 22.36 27.58
CA GLY A 117 26.42 22.53 28.25
C GLY A 117 26.63 22.65 29.74
N VAL A 118 26.45 23.85 30.33
CA VAL A 118 26.33 24.03 31.78
C VAL A 118 24.87 23.70 32.15
N GLY A 119 24.60 22.45 32.50
CA GLY A 119 23.31 22.02 33.02
C GLY A 119 23.24 22.31 34.53
N SER A 120 22.56 23.36 34.96
CA SER A 120 22.19 23.56 36.37
C SER A 120 20.95 22.74 36.70
N GLY A 121 21.13 21.47 37.14
CA GLY A 121 20.08 20.64 37.73
C GLY A 121 20.13 20.78 39.26
N GLY A 122 19.15 21.46 39.84
CA GLY A 122 18.96 21.55 41.27
C GLY A 122 18.63 20.21 41.92
N GLY A 123 19.57 19.57 42.57
CA GLY A 123 19.38 18.38 43.39
C GLY A 123 20.49 18.33 44.43
N ARG A 124 20.08 18.35 45.71
CA ARG A 124 20.95 18.34 46.89
C ARG A 124 21.92 17.14 46.88
N ARG A 125 23.17 17.39 46.55
CA ARG A 125 24.43 16.87 47.07
C ARG A 125 25.53 17.14 46.03
N GLY A 126 26.54 17.91 46.51
CA GLY A 126 27.61 18.48 45.71
C GLY A 126 28.51 17.46 45.10
N GLY A 127 28.95 17.79 43.89
CA GLY A 127 30.01 17.11 43.16
C GLY A 127 30.09 17.73 41.77
N THR A 128 30.89 18.77 41.63
CA THR A 128 31.25 19.38 40.34
C THR A 128 32.21 18.43 39.66
N PHE A 129 31.76 17.63 38.73
CA PHE A 129 32.61 16.93 37.76
C PHE A 129 32.63 17.72 36.46
N GLY A 130 33.64 18.54 36.28
CA GLY A 130 34.01 19.10 35.00
C GLY A 130 34.68 18.02 34.13
N GLY A 131 33.90 17.30 33.36
CA GLY A 131 34.36 16.36 32.36
C GLY A 131 34.18 16.95 30.98
N LEU A 132 35.27 17.30 30.32
CA LEU A 132 35.29 17.53 28.85
C LEU A 132 35.07 16.16 28.17
N GLY A 133 33.83 15.74 28.04
CA GLY A 133 33.47 14.55 27.32
C GLY A 133 33.32 14.86 25.84
N LEU A 134 34.27 14.45 25.01
CA LEU A 134 34.07 14.38 23.57
C LEU A 134 33.10 13.23 23.29
N GLY A 135 31.81 13.53 23.27
CA GLY A 135 30.78 12.58 22.89
C GLY A 135 30.67 12.50 21.36
N VAL A 136 31.21 11.44 20.76
CA VAL A 136 30.94 11.13 19.36
C VAL A 136 29.56 10.48 19.29
N GLY A 137 28.54 11.28 18.98
CA GLY A 137 27.19 10.77 18.71
C GLY A 137 27.16 10.14 17.31
N ILE A 138 27.22 8.81 17.23
CA ILE A 138 26.97 8.10 15.99
C ILE A 138 25.47 7.97 15.82
N ASN A 139 24.90 8.69 14.84
CA ASN A 139 23.50 8.53 14.47
C ASN A 139 23.36 7.27 13.59
N LEU A 140 23.02 6.15 14.24
CA LEU A 140 22.76 4.86 13.57
C LEU A 140 21.34 4.77 12.97
N SER A 141 20.55 5.83 13.04
CA SER A 141 19.26 5.90 12.36
C SER A 141 19.53 6.00 10.87
N GLY A 142 19.32 4.90 10.15
CA GLY A 142 19.43 4.88 8.69
C GLY A 142 18.56 5.98 8.08
N LYS A 143 18.98 6.53 6.93
CA LYS A 143 18.22 7.57 6.20
C LYS A 143 16.75 7.16 6.13
N PRO A 144 15.80 8.05 6.48
CA PRO A 144 14.37 7.75 6.32
C PRO A 144 14.15 7.32 4.88
N LYS A 145 13.52 6.16 4.69
CA LYS A 145 13.23 5.65 3.33
C LYS A 145 12.10 6.47 2.73
N ASP A 146 12.25 6.82 1.48
CA ASP A 146 11.20 7.50 0.72
C ASP A 146 9.88 6.73 0.79
N VAL A 147 8.78 7.47 0.76
CA VAL A 147 7.43 6.93 0.77
C VAL A 147 6.88 6.92 -0.64
N VAL A 148 6.39 5.76 -1.06
CA VAL A 148 5.63 5.59 -2.31
C VAL A 148 4.16 5.66 -1.97
N THR A 149 3.45 6.61 -2.53
CA THR A 149 1.99 6.68 -2.51
C THR A 149 1.48 6.07 -3.80
N THR A 150 0.65 5.05 -3.69
CA THR A 150 0.01 4.38 -4.83
C THR A 150 -1.49 4.65 -4.77
N GLN A 151 -2.09 5.02 -5.89
CA GLN A 151 -3.52 5.31 -6.02
C GLN A 151 -4.12 4.47 -7.14
N LEU A 152 -5.32 3.97 -6.90
CA LEU A 152 -6.17 3.29 -7.86
C LEU A 152 -7.49 4.07 -7.97
N HIS A 153 -7.87 4.43 -9.18
CA HIS A 153 -9.15 5.03 -9.49
C HIS A 153 -9.88 4.15 -10.49
N ILE A 154 -11.13 3.81 -10.22
CA ILE A 154 -11.97 2.99 -11.08
C ILE A 154 -13.29 3.71 -11.29
N GLN A 155 -13.76 3.74 -12.53
CA GLN A 155 -15.08 4.21 -12.89
C GLN A 155 -15.81 3.08 -13.63
N LEU A 156 -16.88 2.55 -13.05
CA LEU A 156 -17.71 1.53 -13.68
C LEU A 156 -18.81 2.22 -14.49
N ARG A 157 -18.82 2.01 -15.79
CA ARG A 157 -19.77 2.57 -16.73
C ARG A 157 -20.63 1.49 -17.36
N ARG A 158 -21.88 1.79 -17.60
CA ARG A 158 -22.72 0.97 -18.47
C ARG A 158 -22.27 1.18 -19.92
N ARG A 159 -22.06 0.09 -20.67
CA ARG A 159 -21.53 0.20 -22.03
C ARG A 159 -22.54 0.81 -23.00
N SER A 160 -23.83 0.54 -22.84
CA SER A 160 -24.89 0.98 -23.77
C SER A 160 -25.01 2.50 -23.92
N ASP A 161 -24.78 3.24 -22.83
CA ASP A 161 -24.99 4.70 -22.76
C ASP A 161 -23.81 5.44 -22.13
N SER A 162 -22.72 4.73 -21.81
CA SER A 162 -21.52 5.27 -21.15
C SER A 162 -21.81 5.95 -19.80
N THR A 163 -22.96 5.71 -19.18
CA THR A 163 -23.31 6.28 -17.88
C THR A 163 -22.44 5.68 -16.78
N ALA A 164 -21.77 6.53 -16.01
CA ALA A 164 -21.06 6.11 -14.82
C ALA A 164 -22.05 5.72 -13.72
N ILE A 165 -22.02 4.45 -13.31
CA ILE A 165 -22.93 3.91 -12.28
C ILE A 165 -22.27 3.80 -10.91
N TRP A 166 -20.94 3.72 -10.89
CA TRP A 166 -20.13 3.65 -9.68
C TRP A 166 -18.73 4.18 -9.95
N GLU A 167 -18.16 4.83 -8.96
CA GLU A 167 -16.80 5.31 -8.99
C GLU A 167 -16.12 5.03 -7.66
N GLY A 168 -14.85 4.66 -7.69
CA GLY A 168 -14.10 4.41 -6.49
C GLY A 168 -12.65 4.83 -6.58
N ARG A 169 -12.12 5.33 -5.46
CA ARG A 169 -10.72 5.70 -5.31
C ARG A 169 -10.14 5.03 -4.09
N ALA A 170 -8.96 4.46 -4.23
CA ALA A 170 -8.20 3.88 -3.14
C ALA A 170 -6.77 4.40 -3.16
N SER A 171 -6.21 4.67 -1.98
CA SER A 171 -4.81 5.07 -1.85
C SER A 171 -4.12 4.34 -0.71
N THR A 172 -2.84 4.05 -0.89
CA THR A 172 -1.98 3.46 0.14
C THR A 172 -0.60 4.06 0.11
N GLN A 173 0.09 4.00 1.23
CA GLN A 173 1.46 4.47 1.36
C GLN A 173 2.34 3.35 1.88
N ALA A 174 3.50 3.17 1.26
CA ALA A 174 4.47 2.17 1.66
C ALA A 174 5.90 2.72 1.56
N LYS A 175 6.81 2.21 2.40
CA LYS A 175 8.22 2.57 2.32
C LYS A 175 8.82 2.06 1.00
N GLN A 176 9.56 2.91 0.31
CA GLN A 176 10.25 2.53 -0.93
C GLN A 176 11.15 1.31 -0.70
N GLY A 177 11.12 0.36 -1.64
CA GLY A 177 11.87 -0.89 -1.55
C GLY A 177 11.24 -1.95 -0.64
N SER A 178 10.09 -1.68 0.01
CA SER A 178 9.33 -2.72 0.72
C SER A 178 8.50 -3.58 -0.24
N ALA A 179 8.16 -4.81 0.16
CA ALA A 179 7.28 -5.68 -0.61
C ALA A 179 5.91 -5.02 -0.89
N ALA A 180 5.38 -4.24 0.07
CA ALA A 180 4.12 -3.52 -0.07
C ALA A 180 4.18 -2.35 -1.07
N ALA A 181 5.38 -1.84 -1.41
CA ALA A 181 5.57 -0.82 -2.43
C ALA A 181 5.73 -1.40 -3.84
N GLN A 182 5.78 -2.72 -3.98
CA GLN A 182 5.84 -3.36 -5.31
C GLN A 182 4.52 -3.12 -6.05
N PRO A 183 4.58 -2.79 -7.36
CA PRO A 183 3.38 -2.46 -8.14
C PRO A 183 2.28 -3.51 -8.07
N ALA A 184 2.62 -4.77 -8.30
CA ALA A 184 1.64 -5.86 -8.27
C ALA A 184 0.99 -6.06 -6.89
N ALA A 185 1.77 -5.99 -5.80
CA ALA A 185 1.26 -6.12 -4.45
C ALA A 185 0.34 -4.94 -4.07
N ALA A 186 0.73 -3.73 -4.45
CA ALA A 186 -0.09 -2.53 -4.25
C ALA A 186 -1.40 -2.60 -5.06
N ALA A 187 -1.35 -3.05 -6.32
CA ALA A 187 -2.53 -3.21 -7.17
C ALA A 187 -3.54 -4.20 -6.58
N GLN A 188 -3.08 -5.38 -6.18
CA GLN A 188 -3.94 -6.39 -5.55
C GLN A 188 -4.58 -5.85 -4.27
N LYS A 189 -3.79 -5.22 -3.41
CA LYS A 189 -4.29 -4.67 -2.15
C LYS A 189 -5.31 -3.55 -2.36
N LEU A 190 -5.03 -2.62 -3.29
CA LEU A 190 -5.93 -1.52 -3.60
C LEU A 190 -7.23 -2.01 -4.26
N ALA A 191 -7.14 -2.94 -5.20
CA ALA A 191 -8.31 -3.54 -5.84
C ALA A 191 -9.20 -4.27 -4.82
N ALA A 192 -8.61 -5.12 -3.96
CA ALA A 192 -9.34 -5.83 -2.92
C ALA A 192 -10.01 -4.87 -1.92
N ALA A 193 -9.30 -3.84 -1.45
CA ALA A 193 -9.86 -2.86 -0.54
C ALA A 193 -10.97 -2.02 -1.19
N LEU A 194 -10.81 -1.66 -2.48
CA LEU A 194 -11.75 -0.81 -3.19
C LEU A 194 -13.01 -1.55 -3.62
N ILE A 195 -12.85 -2.73 -4.23
CA ILE A 195 -13.95 -3.49 -4.83
C ILE A 195 -14.57 -4.45 -3.83
N GLY A 196 -13.80 -5.03 -2.89
CA GLY A 196 -14.29 -6.03 -1.94
C GLY A 196 -15.48 -5.59 -1.07
N GLY A 197 -15.66 -4.28 -0.91
CA GLY A 197 -16.83 -3.70 -0.25
C GLY A 197 -17.87 -3.11 -1.20
N TYR A 198 -17.92 -3.53 -2.46
CA TYR A 198 -18.82 -3.03 -3.49
C TYR A 198 -20.31 -3.24 -3.15
N PRO A 199 -21.19 -2.28 -3.41
CA PRO A 199 -20.93 -0.91 -3.87
C PRO A 199 -20.39 0.02 -2.77
N GLY A 200 -20.55 -0.34 -1.50
CA GLY A 200 -20.18 0.43 -0.34
C GLY A 200 -21.14 1.59 -0.02
N GLU A 201 -20.75 2.42 0.94
CA GLU A 201 -21.47 3.65 1.28
C GLU A 201 -20.96 4.79 0.40
N SER A 202 -21.88 5.51 -0.27
CA SER A 202 -21.56 6.58 -1.20
C SER A 202 -21.11 7.85 -0.45
N GLY A 203 -20.03 8.47 -0.91
CA GLY A 203 -19.53 9.75 -0.38
C GLY A 203 -18.72 9.66 0.91
N ARG A 204 -18.46 8.45 1.43
CA ARG A 204 -17.71 8.24 2.66
C ARG A 204 -16.30 7.69 2.41
N THR A 205 -15.32 8.28 3.08
CA THR A 205 -13.96 7.74 3.12
C THR A 205 -13.80 6.81 4.32
N ILE A 206 -13.33 5.61 4.07
CA ILE A 206 -13.04 4.59 5.10
C ILE A 206 -11.59 4.15 5.03
N THR A 207 -11.06 3.65 6.13
CA THR A 207 -9.72 3.02 6.18
C THR A 207 -9.87 1.52 6.30
N VAL A 208 -9.28 0.80 5.35
CA VAL A 208 -9.22 -0.67 5.30
C VAL A 208 -7.81 -1.12 5.70
N LYS A 209 -7.71 -2.21 6.47
CA LYS A 209 -6.42 -2.79 6.93
C LYS A 209 -5.90 -3.85 5.97
#